data_5276db8bc5dc38441747da2770aa9ec8
#
_entry.id   5276db8bc5dc38441747da2770aa9ec8
#
_cell.length_a   1.000
_cell.length_b   1.000
_cell.length_c   1.000
_cell.angle_alpha   90.00
_cell.angle_beta   90.00
_cell.angle_gamma   90.00
#
_symmetry.space_group_name_H-M   'P 1'
#
loop_
_entity.id
_entity.type
_entity.pdbx_description
1 polymer ?
#
loop_
_entity_poly.entity_id
_entity_poly.type
_entity_poly.pdbx_seq_one_letter_code
_entity_poly.pdbx_strand_id
1 'polypeptide(L)'
;MIAEAPDKTPARIAAMFDAIAGRYDLLNHVLSAGLDRRWRNQAVDALELSSNARVLDVCTGTADLAIATVRRVSGASVLGVDFAANMVRVGREKVASLDLASVVRLVRGDATCLPLADAS
;
A
#
# COMPACT_ATOMS: atom_id res chain seq x y z
N MET A 1 8.75 0.69 0.44
CA MET A 1 8.91 0.42 -1.00
C MET A 1 8.78 1.71 -1.78
N ILE A 2 9.81 2.10 -2.48
CA ILE A 2 9.84 3.37 -3.19
C ILE A 2 9.81 3.10 -4.69
N ALA A 3 8.79 3.61 -5.36
CA ALA A 3 8.72 3.62 -6.80
C ALA A 3 8.87 5.07 -7.27
N GLU A 4 9.91 5.36 -8.03
CA GLU A 4 10.04 6.65 -8.65
C GLU A 4 9.10 6.75 -9.84
N ALA A 5 8.23 7.74 -9.82
CA ALA A 5 7.41 8.06 -10.96
C ALA A 5 8.27 8.86 -11.95
N PRO A 6 8.41 8.43 -13.22
CA PRO A 6 9.05 9.26 -14.22
C PRO A 6 8.19 10.50 -14.44
N ASP A 7 8.83 11.55 -14.73
CA ASP A 7 8.40 12.88 -15.15
C ASP A 7 6.91 13.06 -15.51
N LYS A 8 6.04 12.97 -14.51
CA LYS A 8 4.61 13.24 -14.65
C LYS A 8 4.14 14.07 -13.48
N THR A 9 3.22 14.98 -13.73
CA THR A 9 2.67 15.78 -12.65
C THR A 9 1.90 14.89 -11.68
N PRO A 10 2.00 15.13 -10.36
CA PRO A 10 1.28 14.34 -9.37
C PRO A 10 -0.24 14.27 -9.61
N ALA A 11 -0.84 15.38 -10.02
CA ALA A 11 -2.29 15.41 -10.29
C ALA A 11 -2.68 14.47 -11.44
N ARG A 12 -1.86 14.39 -12.49
CA ARG A 12 -2.12 13.52 -13.62
C ARG A 12 -1.99 12.04 -13.27
N ILE A 13 -0.99 11.71 -12.48
CA ILE A 13 -0.79 10.34 -11.97
C ILE A 13 -1.96 9.95 -11.07
N ALA A 14 -2.36 10.83 -10.17
CA ALA A 14 -3.48 10.57 -9.27
C ALA A 14 -4.78 10.33 -10.06
N ALA A 15 -5.06 11.14 -11.07
CA ALA A 15 -6.27 10.97 -11.90
C ALA A 15 -6.26 9.62 -12.64
N MET A 16 -5.11 9.20 -13.15
CA MET A 16 -4.97 7.92 -13.81
C MET A 16 -5.23 6.76 -12.86
N PHE A 17 -4.63 6.78 -11.68
CA PHE A 17 -4.83 5.73 -10.68
C PHE A 17 -6.26 5.75 -10.14
N ASP A 18 -6.87 6.92 -9.95
CA ASP A 18 -8.27 7.02 -9.53
C ASP A 18 -9.21 6.34 -10.54
N ALA A 19 -8.93 6.50 -11.83
CA ALA A 19 -9.76 5.93 -12.88
C ALA A 19 -9.69 4.40 -12.94
N ILE A 20 -8.58 3.80 -12.53
CA ILE A 20 -8.36 2.35 -12.67
C ILE A 20 -8.36 1.60 -11.33
N ALA A 21 -8.51 2.30 -10.20
CA ALA A 21 -8.34 1.69 -8.88
C ALA A 21 -9.20 0.44 -8.67
N GLY A 22 -10.48 0.51 -9.02
CA GLY A 22 -11.38 -0.65 -8.86
C GLY A 22 -11.07 -1.79 -9.82
N ARG A 23 -10.63 -1.49 -11.02
CA ARG A 23 -10.27 -2.50 -12.02
C ARG A 23 -8.90 -3.11 -11.78
N TYR A 24 -8.02 -2.35 -11.17
CA TYR A 24 -6.64 -2.76 -10.93
C TYR A 24 -6.58 -4.01 -10.05
N ASP A 25 -7.30 -4.03 -8.94
CA ASP A 25 -7.33 -5.19 -8.06
C ASP A 25 -7.94 -6.41 -8.75
N LEU A 26 -9.06 -6.24 -9.43
CA LEU A 26 -9.72 -7.34 -10.12
C LEU A 26 -8.81 -7.90 -11.19
N LEU A 27 -8.20 -7.05 -11.98
CA LEU A 27 -7.31 -7.45 -13.06
C LEU A 27 -6.11 -8.20 -12.53
N ASN A 28 -5.48 -7.72 -11.46
CA ASN A 28 -4.36 -8.41 -10.84
C ASN A 28 -4.74 -9.80 -10.34
N HIS A 29 -5.88 -9.94 -9.69
CA HIS A 29 -6.35 -11.24 -9.22
C HIS A 29 -6.61 -12.20 -10.38
N VAL A 30 -7.22 -11.71 -11.46
CA VAL A 30 -7.54 -12.53 -12.62
C VAL A 30 -6.27 -12.95 -13.37
N LEU A 31 -5.36 -12.00 -13.61
CA LEU A 31 -4.16 -12.29 -14.42
C LEU A 31 -3.12 -13.11 -13.66
N SER A 32 -2.98 -12.90 -12.36
CA SER A 32 -1.95 -13.59 -11.58
C SER A 32 -2.44 -14.90 -10.98
N ALA A 33 -3.74 -15.17 -10.98
CA ALA A 33 -4.32 -16.42 -10.45
C ALA A 33 -3.76 -16.78 -9.06
N GLY A 34 -3.56 -15.76 -8.21
CA GLY A 34 -2.99 -15.95 -6.87
C GLY A 34 -1.47 -15.83 -6.79
N LEU A 35 -0.78 -15.70 -7.92
CA LEU A 35 0.67 -15.49 -7.92
C LEU A 35 1.06 -14.17 -7.26
N ASP A 36 0.24 -13.15 -7.38
CA ASP A 36 0.44 -11.88 -6.73
C ASP A 36 0.52 -12.01 -5.21
N ARG A 37 -0.34 -12.85 -4.62
CA ARG A 37 -0.31 -13.13 -3.18
C ARG A 37 1.00 -13.81 -2.78
N ARG A 38 1.41 -14.83 -3.54
CA ARG A 38 2.67 -15.53 -3.27
C ARG A 38 3.85 -14.59 -3.40
N TRP A 39 3.87 -13.78 -4.44
CA TRP A 39 4.93 -12.81 -4.66
C TRP A 39 5.00 -11.78 -3.52
N ARG A 40 3.86 -11.27 -3.08
CA ARG A 40 3.82 -10.33 -1.96
C ARG A 40 4.37 -10.95 -0.68
N ASN A 41 4.00 -12.19 -0.40
CA ASN A 41 4.50 -12.89 0.77
C ASN A 41 6.02 -13.08 0.69
N GLN A 42 6.54 -13.43 -0.47
CA GLN A 42 7.98 -13.56 -0.69
C GLN A 42 8.68 -12.21 -0.52
N ALA A 43 8.07 -11.13 -1.00
CA ALA A 43 8.62 -9.79 -0.85
C ALA A 43 8.71 -9.38 0.63
N VAL A 44 7.66 -9.64 1.39
CA VAL A 44 7.66 -9.35 2.83
C VAL A 44 8.74 -10.17 3.54
N ASP A 45 8.85 -11.45 3.24
CA ASP A 45 9.86 -12.31 3.84
C ASP A 45 11.27 -11.83 3.52
N ALA A 46 11.51 -11.35 2.30
CA ALA A 46 12.80 -10.84 1.88
C ALA A 46 13.23 -9.56 2.61
N LEU A 47 12.28 -8.81 3.16
CA LEU A 47 12.59 -7.61 3.94
C LEU A 47 13.15 -7.94 5.32
N GLU A 48 13.00 -9.17 5.79
CA GLU A 48 13.50 -9.63 7.09
C GLU A 48 13.11 -8.71 8.25
N LEU A 49 11.84 -8.31 8.28
CA LEU A 49 11.34 -7.39 9.29
C LEU A 49 11.27 -8.08 10.65
N SER A 50 11.73 -7.38 11.68
CA SER A 50 11.60 -7.86 13.07
C SER A 50 10.15 -7.71 13.56
N SER A 51 9.83 -8.46 14.62
CA SER A 51 8.53 -8.31 15.30
C SER A 51 8.32 -6.86 15.75
N ASN A 52 7.08 -6.41 15.68
CA ASN A 52 6.68 -5.04 16.01
C ASN A 52 7.28 -3.96 15.10
N ALA A 53 7.72 -4.33 13.90
CA ALA A 53 8.25 -3.38 12.94
C ALA A 53 7.22 -2.32 12.57
N ARG A 54 7.70 -1.08 12.40
CA ARG A 54 6.90 0.04 11.89
C ARG A 54 7.34 0.31 10.46
N VAL A 55 6.41 0.19 9.51
CA VAL A 55 6.71 0.23 8.08
C VAL A 55 6.01 1.40 7.42
N LEU A 56 6.75 2.13 6.60
CA LEU A 56 6.19 3.14 5.72
C LEU A 56 6.14 2.57 4.29
N ASP A 57 4.93 2.44 3.76
CA ASP A 57 4.71 1.95 2.40
C ASP A 57 4.35 3.13 1.49
N VAL A 58 5.31 3.58 0.72
CA VAL A 58 5.14 4.70 -0.22
C VAL A 58 4.57 4.16 -1.53
N CYS A 59 3.56 4.84 -2.06
CA CYS A 59 2.78 4.37 -3.21
C CYS A 59 2.06 3.06 -2.89
N THR A 60 1.38 3.04 -1.76
CA THR A 60 0.76 1.83 -1.21
C THR A 60 -0.35 1.23 -2.09
N GLY A 61 -0.90 2.00 -3.03
CA GLY A 61 -2.01 1.56 -3.87
C GLY A 61 -3.24 1.22 -3.05
N THR A 62 -3.78 0.02 -3.26
CA THR A 62 -4.94 -0.47 -2.51
C THR A 62 -4.55 -1.29 -1.28
N ALA A 63 -3.31 -1.14 -0.81
CA ALA A 63 -2.80 -1.68 0.45
C ALA A 63 -2.52 -3.18 0.48
N ASP A 64 -2.41 -3.86 -0.65
CA ASP A 64 -2.19 -5.31 -0.66
C ASP A 64 -0.89 -5.71 0.03
N LEU A 65 0.20 -4.98 -0.23
CA LEU A 65 1.49 -5.27 0.41
C LEU A 65 1.47 -4.93 1.90
N ALA A 66 0.81 -3.84 2.27
CA ALA A 66 0.66 -3.46 3.68
C ALA A 66 -0.11 -4.54 4.46
N ILE A 67 -1.18 -5.05 3.87
CA ILE A 67 -1.98 -6.13 4.47
C ILE A 67 -1.13 -7.41 4.61
N ALA A 68 -0.39 -7.77 3.57
CA ALA A 68 0.49 -8.93 3.64
C ALA A 68 1.54 -8.78 4.75
N THR A 69 2.07 -7.59 4.93
CA THR A 69 3.08 -7.30 5.96
C THR A 69 2.53 -7.56 7.36
N VAL A 70 1.37 -6.98 7.69
CA VAL A 70 0.83 -7.15 9.05
C VAL A 70 0.35 -8.56 9.33
N ARG A 71 0.02 -9.33 8.31
CA ARG A 71 -0.37 -10.74 8.46
C ARG A 71 0.83 -11.66 8.68
N ARG A 72 1.98 -11.31 8.12
CA ARG A 72 3.16 -12.18 8.17
C ARG A 72 4.15 -11.79 9.26
N VAL A 73 4.15 -10.55 9.70
CA VAL A 73 5.12 -10.05 10.69
C VAL A 73 4.38 -9.72 11.98
N SER A 74 4.69 -10.46 13.03
CA SER A 74 4.02 -10.33 14.33
C SER A 74 4.18 -8.91 14.87
N GLY A 75 3.05 -8.29 15.21
CA GLY A 75 3.04 -6.96 15.83
C GLY A 75 3.40 -5.80 14.88
N ALA A 76 3.57 -6.07 13.59
CA ALA A 76 3.90 -5.01 12.64
C ALA A 76 2.75 -4.05 12.44
N SER A 77 3.08 -2.81 12.15
CA SER A 77 2.13 -1.78 11.75
C SER A 77 2.65 -1.08 10.49
N VAL A 78 1.72 -0.63 9.65
CA VAL A 78 2.07 0.02 8.38
C VAL A 78 1.32 1.33 8.25
N LEU A 79 2.05 2.36 7.84
CA LEU A 79 1.47 3.60 7.32
C LEU A 79 1.67 3.58 5.80
N GLY A 80 0.58 3.50 5.06
CA GLY A 80 0.59 3.53 3.61
C GLY A 80 0.24 4.92 3.09
N VAL A 81 0.97 5.39 2.11
CA VAL A 81 0.78 6.72 1.51
C VAL A 81 0.59 6.56 0.01
N ASP A 82 -0.41 7.24 -0.54
CA ASP A 82 -0.63 7.27 -1.99
C ASP A 82 -1.26 8.60 -2.40
N PHE A 83 -0.96 9.04 -3.63
CA PHE A 83 -1.55 10.25 -4.19
C PHE A 83 -3.02 10.09 -4.56
N ALA A 84 -3.38 8.90 -5.02
CA ALA A 84 -4.66 8.65 -5.65
C ALA A 84 -5.73 8.44 -4.59
N ALA A 85 -6.69 9.35 -4.52
CA ALA A 85 -7.77 9.29 -3.53
C ALA A 85 -8.55 7.99 -3.60
N ASN A 86 -8.85 7.49 -4.81
CA ASN A 86 -9.59 6.24 -4.96
C ASN A 86 -8.78 5.02 -4.53
N MET A 87 -7.48 5.01 -4.75
CA MET A 87 -6.61 3.93 -4.24
C MET A 87 -6.68 3.87 -2.72
N VAL A 88 -6.55 5.02 -2.06
CA VAL A 88 -6.63 5.11 -0.60
C VAL A 88 -8.01 4.68 -0.11
N ARG A 89 -9.08 5.11 -0.78
CA ARG A 89 -10.44 4.72 -0.42
C ARG A 89 -10.65 3.22 -0.51
N VAL A 90 -10.26 2.61 -1.63
CA VAL A 90 -10.38 1.17 -1.82
C VAL A 90 -9.54 0.42 -0.80
N GLY A 91 -8.32 0.88 -0.55
CA GLY A 91 -7.45 0.28 0.47
C GLY A 91 -8.05 0.35 1.87
N ARG A 92 -8.61 1.50 2.24
CA ARG A 92 -9.28 1.65 3.55
C ARG A 92 -10.46 0.72 3.69
N GLU A 93 -11.24 0.53 2.64
CA GLU A 93 -12.37 -0.42 2.65
C GLU A 93 -11.87 -1.85 2.84
N LYS A 94 -10.81 -2.25 2.16
CA LYS A 94 -10.22 -3.58 2.34
C LYS A 94 -9.71 -3.78 3.76
N VAL A 95 -8.97 -2.82 4.27
CA VAL A 95 -8.40 -2.88 5.63
C VAL A 95 -9.51 -3.00 6.66
N ALA A 96 -10.58 -2.22 6.53
CA ALA A 96 -11.72 -2.28 7.43
C ALA A 96 -12.45 -3.63 7.36
N SER A 97 -12.64 -4.16 6.15
CA SER A 97 -13.32 -5.45 5.97
C SER A 97 -12.53 -6.63 6.56
N LEU A 98 -11.21 -6.49 6.66
CA LEU A 98 -10.32 -7.50 7.23
C LEU A 98 -10.02 -7.26 8.71
N ASP A 99 -10.63 -6.22 9.29
CA ASP A 99 -10.43 -5.85 10.70
C ASP A 99 -8.97 -5.50 11.03
N LEU A 100 -8.29 -4.83 10.11
CA LEU A 100 -6.87 -4.46 10.25
C LEU A 100 -6.66 -2.96 10.44
N ALA A 101 -7.71 -2.19 10.69
CA ALA A 101 -7.61 -0.73 10.78
C ALA A 101 -6.72 -0.23 11.92
N SER A 102 -6.50 -1.05 12.94
CA SER A 102 -5.64 -0.69 14.07
C SER A 102 -4.14 -0.78 13.73
N VAL A 103 -3.77 -1.55 12.71
CA VAL A 103 -2.37 -1.80 12.34
C VAL A 103 -2.01 -1.33 10.95
N VAL A 104 -2.98 -1.04 10.09
CA VAL A 104 -2.75 -0.48 8.76
C VAL A 104 -3.50 0.83 8.65
N ARG A 105 -2.76 1.91 8.50
CA ARG A 105 -3.33 3.25 8.28
C ARG A 105 -2.94 3.71 6.89
N LEU A 106 -3.93 4.27 6.19
CA LEU A 106 -3.72 4.74 4.82
C LEU A 106 -4.05 6.23 4.77
N VAL A 107 -3.15 6.99 4.19
CA VAL A 107 -3.34 8.43 4.02
C VAL A 107 -3.05 8.82 2.58
N ARG A 108 -3.78 9.81 2.10
CA ARG A 108 -3.48 10.45 0.83
C ARG A 108 -2.36 11.45 1.05
N GLY A 109 -1.30 11.36 0.25
CA GLY A 109 -0.19 12.28 0.39
C GLY A 109 0.78 12.21 -0.77
N ASP A 110 1.69 13.17 -0.77
CA ASP A 110 2.75 13.28 -1.76
C ASP A 110 4.01 12.61 -1.20
N ALA A 111 4.60 11.69 -1.95
CA ALA A 111 5.83 11.02 -1.54
C ALA A 111 7.01 12.00 -1.36
N THR A 112 6.95 13.16 -2.01
CA THR A 112 7.97 14.21 -1.86
C THR A 112 7.72 15.12 -0.67
N CYS A 113 6.56 15.02 -0.05
CA CYS A 113 6.16 15.84 1.11
C CYS A 113 5.31 14.98 2.05
N LEU A 114 5.94 14.04 2.74
CA LEU A 114 5.24 13.06 3.56
C LEU A 114 4.65 13.74 4.81
N PRO A 115 3.40 13.36 5.20
CA PRO A 115 2.76 13.92 6.39
C PRO A 115 3.29 13.25 7.67
N LEU A 116 4.58 13.28 7.86
CA LEU A 116 5.25 12.66 8.99
C LEU A 116 6.08 13.69 9.72
N ALA A 117 6.17 13.54 11.03
CA ALA A 117 7.11 14.33 11.82
C ALA A 117 8.54 13.93 11.46
N ASP A 118 9.47 14.88 11.55
CA ASP A 118 10.88 14.59 11.36
C ASP A 118 11.32 13.52 12.36
N ALA A 119 12.14 12.60 11.92
CA ALA A 119 12.66 11.49 12.71
C ALA A 119 11.59 10.51 13.21
N SER A 120 10.45 10.43 12.53
CA SER A 120 9.42 9.43 12.84
C SER A 120 9.82 8.02 12.43
#